data_0482e55702ce5750f6883c160f378108
#
_entry.id   0482e55702ce5750f6883c160f378108
#
_cell.length_a   1.000
_cell.length_b   1.000
_cell.length_c   1.000
_cell.angle_alpha   90.00
_cell.angle_beta   90.00
_cell.angle_gamma   90.00
#
_symmetry.space_group_name_H-M   'P 1'
#
loop_
_entity.id
_entity.type
_entity.pdbx_description
1 polymer ?
#
loop_
_entity_poly.entity_id
_entity_poly.type
_entity_poly.pdbx_seq_one_letter_code
_entity_poly.pdbx_strand_id
1 'polypeptide(L)'
;TVNDQPITIYDIDKTVSINKISKNEAVGLLIDKTLYEQAVSQNNITADVFDVNEYIERLAKANGMDLYSFKAIVKQKYANYADFEEEAKDAVIRQKLIQKIVKGQLAVATQEDMELYYEKNKGQFSTSKAYEVTQYTSKNKASLANAINNPMVIAADVEKTPLKLGVQSLQPQMQFLLNDTKLNTFTPIFTANKQFVSLFVIRKEGTTSLDFETVKAKIFNDMMSLREKKYLKDYFEKQKLTADIKIVR
;
A
#
# COMPACT_ATOMS: atom_id res chain seq x y z
N THR A 1 14.47 25.02 19.53
CA THR A 1 15.49 24.21 18.83
C THR A 1 15.31 22.74 19.15
N VAL A 2 15.76 21.86 18.25
CA VAL A 2 15.83 20.41 18.45
C VAL A 2 17.27 19.98 18.15
N ASN A 3 18.02 19.54 19.16
CA ASN A 3 19.45 19.24 19.01
C ASN A 3 20.22 20.39 18.31
N ASP A 4 20.03 21.61 18.82
CA ASP A 4 20.57 22.89 18.27
C ASP A 4 20.05 23.31 16.89
N GLN A 5 19.23 22.53 16.20
CA GLN A 5 18.58 22.90 14.95
C GLN A 5 17.38 23.81 15.24
N PRO A 6 17.32 25.04 14.70
CA PRO A 6 16.25 25.97 15.01
C PRO A 6 14.94 25.59 14.31
N ILE A 7 13.83 25.74 15.02
CA ILE A 7 12.47 25.80 14.46
C ILE A 7 11.98 27.23 14.70
N THR A 8 11.65 27.95 13.65
CA THR A 8 11.24 29.36 13.72
C THR A 8 9.73 29.51 13.93
N ILE A 9 9.32 30.69 14.41
CA ILE A 9 7.89 31.04 14.48
C ILE A 9 7.27 31.03 13.09
N TYR A 10 8.02 31.44 12.06
CA TYR A 10 7.58 31.38 10.66
C TYR A 10 7.27 29.94 10.23
N ASP A 11 8.11 28.97 10.56
CA ASP A 11 7.86 27.55 10.24
C ASP A 11 6.60 27.04 10.90
N ILE A 12 6.38 27.42 12.18
CA ILE A 12 5.17 27.07 12.93
C ILE A 12 3.92 27.65 12.26
N ASP A 13 3.88 28.96 11.99
CA ASP A 13 2.72 29.63 11.41
C ASP A 13 2.45 29.13 9.98
N LYS A 14 3.48 28.86 9.19
CA LYS A 14 3.37 28.20 7.88
C LYS A 14 2.74 26.81 7.99
N THR A 15 3.22 25.99 8.93
CA THR A 15 2.71 24.62 9.16
C THR A 15 1.25 24.63 9.60
N VAL A 16 0.88 25.55 10.49
CA VAL A 16 -0.52 25.79 10.93
C VAL A 16 -1.41 26.11 9.73
N SER A 17 -0.97 27.04 8.88
CA SER A 17 -1.74 27.51 7.73
C SER A 17 -1.96 26.41 6.67
N ILE A 18 -0.91 25.65 6.36
CA ILE A 18 -0.97 24.59 5.35
C ILE A 18 -1.82 23.42 5.83
N ASN A 19 -1.61 22.97 7.09
CA ASN A 19 -2.24 21.76 7.60
C ASN A 19 -3.57 22.03 8.35
N LYS A 20 -3.91 23.31 8.57
CA LYS A 20 -5.12 23.71 9.32
C LYS A 20 -5.20 23.09 10.73
N ILE A 21 -4.09 23.07 11.44
CA ILE A 21 -3.93 22.49 12.78
C ILE A 21 -3.57 23.54 13.82
N SER A 22 -3.60 23.17 15.09
CA SER A 22 -3.18 24.05 16.19
C SER A 22 -1.66 24.29 16.19
N LYS A 23 -1.22 25.38 16.85
CA LYS A 23 0.23 25.65 17.02
C LYS A 23 0.97 24.54 17.74
N ASN A 24 0.36 23.92 18.74
CA ASN A 24 0.97 22.81 19.48
C ASN A 24 1.19 21.58 18.59
N GLU A 25 0.21 21.25 17.75
CA GLU A 25 0.33 20.16 16.76
C GLU A 25 1.39 20.49 15.71
N ALA A 26 1.44 21.74 15.25
CA ALA A 26 2.47 22.19 14.30
C ALA A 26 3.88 22.08 14.88
N VAL A 27 4.08 22.46 16.15
CA VAL A 27 5.35 22.28 16.84
C VAL A 27 5.73 20.81 16.93
N GLY A 28 4.77 19.93 17.29
CA GLY A 28 5.00 18.50 17.34
C GLY A 28 5.45 17.93 15.99
N LEU A 29 4.75 18.28 14.90
CA LEU A 29 5.11 17.88 13.54
C LEU A 29 6.49 18.38 13.11
N LEU A 30 6.84 19.61 13.45
CA LEU A 30 8.15 20.17 13.13
C LEU A 30 9.28 19.50 13.92
N ILE A 31 9.05 19.16 15.19
CA ILE A 31 10.01 18.36 15.98
C ILE A 31 10.22 16.99 15.31
N ASP A 32 9.14 16.29 14.97
CA ASP A 32 9.22 14.97 14.34
C ASP A 32 9.91 15.04 12.97
N LYS A 33 9.63 16.09 12.18
CA LYS A 33 10.31 16.35 10.91
C LYS A 33 11.82 16.58 11.11
N THR A 34 12.19 17.43 12.06
CA THR A 34 13.59 17.72 12.35
C THR A 34 14.35 16.46 12.78
N LEU A 35 13.77 15.66 13.66
CA LEU A 35 14.37 14.39 14.08
C LEU A 35 14.52 13.39 12.93
N TYR A 36 13.54 13.34 12.02
CA TYR A 36 13.62 12.55 10.80
C TYR A 36 14.78 13.02 9.89
N GLU A 37 14.89 14.32 9.64
CA GLU A 37 15.98 14.88 8.83
C GLU A 37 17.36 14.63 9.46
N GLN A 38 17.46 14.71 10.78
CA GLN A 38 18.67 14.33 11.51
C GLN A 38 19.00 12.85 11.36
N ALA A 39 17.99 11.97 11.45
CA ALA A 39 18.19 10.54 11.23
C ALA A 39 18.66 10.23 9.79
N VAL A 40 18.10 10.91 8.78
CA VAL A 40 18.57 10.82 7.39
C VAL A 40 20.03 11.20 7.28
N SER A 41 20.43 12.35 7.85
CA SER A 41 21.80 12.85 7.83
C SER A 41 22.78 11.93 8.57
N GLN A 42 22.45 11.51 9.78
CA GLN A 42 23.28 10.63 10.61
C GLN A 42 23.53 9.26 9.97
N ASN A 43 22.56 8.77 9.19
CA ASN A 43 22.69 7.50 8.47
C ASN A 43 23.26 7.66 7.05
N ASN A 44 23.64 8.89 6.65
CA ASN A 44 24.14 9.20 5.32
C ASN A 44 23.21 8.71 4.19
N ILE A 45 21.90 8.87 4.37
CA ILE A 45 20.90 8.46 3.40
C ILE A 45 20.77 9.52 2.31
N THR A 46 20.96 9.11 1.07
CA THR A 46 20.78 9.95 -0.12
C THR A 46 19.99 9.22 -1.18
N ALA A 47 19.36 9.95 -2.08
CA ALA A 47 18.73 9.42 -3.28
C ALA A 47 19.28 10.16 -4.50
N ASP A 48 19.80 9.41 -5.45
CA ASP A 48 20.24 9.95 -6.73
C ASP A 48 19.15 9.83 -7.81
N VAL A 49 19.46 10.30 -9.02
CA VAL A 49 18.52 10.27 -10.15
C VAL A 49 18.13 8.84 -10.54
N PHE A 50 19.03 7.88 -10.39
CA PHE A 50 18.76 6.47 -10.73
C PHE A 50 17.77 5.87 -9.73
N ASP A 51 17.96 6.12 -8.44
CA ASP A 51 17.05 5.69 -7.37
C ASP A 51 15.62 6.20 -7.60
N VAL A 52 15.50 7.50 -7.95
CA VAL A 52 14.21 8.14 -8.21
C VAL A 52 13.54 7.55 -9.46
N ASN A 53 14.29 7.39 -10.54
CA ASN A 53 13.74 6.79 -11.77
C ASN A 53 13.27 5.35 -11.55
N GLU A 54 14.06 4.53 -10.85
CA GLU A 54 13.67 3.16 -10.51
C GLU A 54 12.38 3.12 -9.66
N TYR A 55 12.26 4.03 -8.70
CA TYR A 55 11.05 4.17 -7.90
C TYR A 55 9.83 4.52 -8.76
N ILE A 56 9.97 5.49 -9.67
CA ILE A 56 8.90 5.92 -10.59
C ILE A 56 8.51 4.77 -11.55
N GLU A 57 9.48 4.00 -12.06
CA GLU A 57 9.19 2.82 -12.88
C GLU A 57 8.41 1.76 -12.10
N ARG A 58 8.78 1.51 -10.83
CA ARG A 58 8.03 0.58 -9.96
C ARG A 58 6.60 1.07 -9.72
N LEU A 59 6.40 2.37 -9.53
CA LEU A 59 5.06 2.96 -9.41
C LEU A 59 4.23 2.75 -10.69
N ALA A 60 4.81 2.99 -11.86
CA ALA A 60 4.15 2.77 -13.13
C ALA A 60 3.73 1.29 -13.29
N LYS A 61 4.64 0.35 -13.05
CA LYS A 61 4.38 -1.10 -13.12
C LYS A 61 3.30 -1.53 -12.11
N ALA A 62 3.34 -1.01 -10.88
CA ALA A 62 2.33 -1.30 -9.85
C ALA A 62 0.93 -0.81 -10.25
N ASN A 63 0.83 0.24 -11.07
CA ASN A 63 -0.41 0.73 -11.65
C ASN A 63 -0.76 0.07 -13.00
N GLY A 64 -0.04 -0.96 -13.42
CA GLY A 64 -0.28 -1.66 -14.68
C GLY A 64 0.01 -0.82 -15.93
N MET A 65 0.88 0.18 -15.81
CA MET A 65 1.20 1.16 -16.86
C MET A 65 2.66 1.04 -17.29
N ASP A 66 2.93 1.41 -18.54
CA ASP A 66 4.27 1.76 -18.96
C ASP A 66 4.68 3.15 -18.42
N LEU A 67 5.98 3.41 -18.38
CA LEU A 67 6.53 4.63 -17.82
C LEU A 67 6.04 5.89 -18.54
N TYR A 68 5.86 5.82 -19.87
CA TYR A 68 5.43 6.97 -20.67
C TYR A 68 3.99 7.37 -20.33
N SER A 69 3.07 6.40 -20.33
CA SER A 69 1.66 6.60 -19.96
C SER A 69 1.53 7.11 -18.52
N PHE A 70 2.31 6.53 -17.61
CA PHE A 70 2.34 6.98 -16.21
C PHE A 70 2.79 8.44 -16.08
N LYS A 71 3.90 8.83 -16.73
CA LYS A 71 4.37 10.22 -16.74
C LYS A 71 3.36 11.19 -17.34
N ALA A 72 2.62 10.79 -18.37
CA ALA A 72 1.58 11.62 -18.96
C ALA A 72 0.45 11.92 -17.96
N ILE A 73 0.01 10.91 -17.20
CA ILE A 73 -1.03 11.08 -16.16
C ILE A 73 -0.51 11.97 -15.01
N VAL A 74 0.72 11.75 -14.56
CA VAL A 74 1.32 12.56 -13.51
C VAL A 74 1.39 14.05 -13.92
N LYS A 75 1.79 14.34 -15.16
CA LYS A 75 1.83 15.72 -15.69
C LYS A 75 0.45 16.40 -15.76
N GLN A 76 -0.63 15.64 -15.82
CA GLN A 76 -1.98 16.20 -15.73
C GLN A 76 -2.39 16.52 -14.29
N LYS A 77 -1.87 15.76 -13.33
CA LYS A 77 -2.22 15.87 -11.91
C LYS A 77 -1.37 16.92 -11.16
N TYR A 78 -0.11 17.06 -11.52
CA TYR A 78 0.84 17.99 -10.90
C TYR A 78 1.01 19.23 -11.80
N ALA A 79 1.01 20.42 -11.19
CA ALA A 79 1.27 21.68 -11.91
C ALA A 79 2.68 21.69 -12.53
N ASN A 80 3.64 21.06 -11.85
CA ASN A 80 5.01 20.90 -12.30
C ASN A 80 5.47 19.45 -12.05
N TYR A 81 6.04 18.80 -13.06
CA TYR A 81 6.54 17.44 -12.93
C TYR A 81 7.72 17.32 -11.92
N ALA A 82 8.51 18.39 -11.77
CA ALA A 82 9.60 18.44 -10.79
C ALA A 82 9.10 18.27 -9.33
N ASP A 83 7.90 18.75 -9.02
CA ASP A 83 7.30 18.58 -7.69
C ASP A 83 7.04 17.08 -7.39
N PHE A 84 6.59 16.33 -8.40
CA PHE A 84 6.44 14.89 -8.28
C PHE A 84 7.78 14.16 -8.15
N GLU A 85 8.82 14.60 -8.88
CA GLU A 85 10.16 14.02 -8.75
C GLU A 85 10.76 14.24 -7.36
N GLU A 86 10.50 15.40 -6.74
CA GLU A 86 10.93 15.68 -5.37
C GLU A 86 10.16 14.82 -4.36
N GLU A 87 8.84 14.66 -4.52
CA GLU A 87 8.06 13.72 -3.70
C GLU A 87 8.54 12.28 -3.85
N ALA A 88 8.89 11.85 -5.06
CA ALA A 88 9.45 10.53 -5.33
C ALA A 88 10.82 10.36 -4.65
N LYS A 89 11.67 11.39 -4.68
CA LYS A 89 12.96 11.40 -3.99
C LYS A 89 12.80 11.29 -2.48
N ASP A 90 11.86 12.04 -1.89
CA ASP A 90 11.56 11.94 -0.46
C ASP A 90 11.05 10.53 -0.08
N ALA A 91 10.24 9.92 -0.94
CA ALA A 91 9.78 8.55 -0.73
C ALA A 91 10.94 7.54 -0.77
N VAL A 92 11.88 7.70 -1.69
CA VAL A 92 13.11 6.88 -1.77
C VAL A 92 13.97 7.05 -0.53
N ILE A 93 14.23 8.28 -0.11
CA ILE A 93 15.00 8.60 1.11
C ILE A 93 14.35 7.92 2.31
N ARG A 94 13.02 8.06 2.46
CA ARG A 94 12.27 7.41 3.53
C ARG A 94 12.41 5.89 3.50
N GLN A 95 12.27 5.28 2.34
CA GLN A 95 12.41 3.83 2.19
C GLN A 95 13.83 3.34 2.56
N LYS A 96 14.87 4.05 2.09
CA LYS A 96 16.27 3.73 2.42
C LYS A 96 16.55 3.88 3.92
N LEU A 97 16.03 4.94 4.55
CA LEU A 97 16.19 5.15 5.99
C LEU A 97 15.52 4.04 6.79
N ILE A 98 14.28 3.69 6.47
CA ILE A 98 13.55 2.59 7.12
C ILE A 98 14.35 1.30 7.00
N GLN A 99 14.79 0.93 5.81
CA GLN A 99 15.59 -0.26 5.57
C GLN A 99 16.89 -0.24 6.41
N LYS A 100 17.55 0.91 6.51
CA LYS A 100 18.77 1.06 7.29
C LYS A 100 18.52 0.86 8.78
N ILE A 101 17.47 1.49 9.33
CA ILE A 101 17.11 1.41 10.75
C ILE A 101 16.68 0.00 11.14
N VAL A 102 15.91 -0.66 10.26
CA VAL A 102 15.28 -1.97 10.54
C VAL A 102 16.22 -3.14 10.30
N LYS A 103 17.25 -2.96 9.45
CA LYS A 103 18.16 -4.02 9.04
C LYS A 103 18.81 -4.72 10.23
N GLY A 104 18.53 -6.01 10.38
CA GLY A 104 19.08 -6.85 11.45
C GLY A 104 18.47 -6.62 12.84
N GLN A 105 17.43 -5.78 12.94
CA GLN A 105 16.81 -5.43 14.23
C GLN A 105 15.51 -6.20 14.48
N LEU A 106 14.85 -6.71 13.42
CA LEU A 106 13.60 -7.42 13.58
C LEU A 106 13.84 -8.92 13.76
N ALA A 107 13.28 -9.49 14.82
CA ALA A 107 13.14 -10.92 14.94
C ALA A 107 12.19 -11.43 13.84
N VAL A 108 12.60 -12.45 13.09
CA VAL A 108 11.77 -13.08 12.08
C VAL A 108 10.61 -13.81 12.76
N ALA A 109 9.40 -13.73 12.19
CA ALA A 109 8.25 -14.45 12.72
C ALA A 109 8.49 -15.96 12.59
N THR A 110 8.43 -16.67 13.72
CA THR A 110 8.54 -18.13 13.75
C THR A 110 7.22 -18.79 13.34
N GLN A 111 7.24 -20.08 13.08
CA GLN A 111 6.00 -20.82 12.80
C GLN A 111 5.03 -20.75 13.97
N GLU A 112 5.52 -20.90 15.20
CA GLU A 112 4.72 -20.80 16.43
C GLU A 112 4.07 -19.41 16.58
N ASP A 113 4.82 -18.36 16.30
CA ASP A 113 4.29 -16.98 16.29
C ASP A 113 3.13 -16.84 15.30
N MET A 114 3.30 -17.39 14.10
CA MET A 114 2.28 -17.31 13.03
C MET A 114 1.04 -18.12 13.35
N GLU A 115 1.20 -19.33 13.93
CA GLU A 115 0.09 -20.16 14.36
C GLU A 115 -0.70 -19.49 15.49
N LEU A 116 -0.02 -18.92 16.47
CA LEU A 116 -0.65 -18.14 17.54
C LEU A 116 -1.38 -16.90 17.02
N TYR A 117 -0.79 -16.20 16.05
CA TYR A 117 -1.42 -15.06 15.38
C TYR A 117 -2.68 -15.49 14.63
N TYR A 118 -2.62 -16.58 13.89
CA TYR A 118 -3.76 -17.15 13.18
C TYR A 118 -4.90 -17.52 14.15
N GLU A 119 -4.61 -18.23 15.22
CA GLU A 119 -5.62 -18.62 16.22
C GLU A 119 -6.32 -17.40 16.85
N LYS A 120 -5.56 -16.35 17.18
CA LYS A 120 -6.11 -15.13 17.76
C LYS A 120 -6.90 -14.29 16.78
N ASN A 121 -6.67 -14.47 15.47
CA ASN A 121 -7.23 -13.62 14.43
C ASN A 121 -8.03 -14.42 13.37
N LYS A 122 -8.53 -15.60 13.70
CA LYS A 122 -9.27 -16.47 12.77
C LYS A 122 -10.37 -15.76 11.97
N GLY A 123 -11.04 -14.80 12.60
CA GLY A 123 -12.09 -14.02 11.95
C GLY A 123 -11.58 -13.18 10.77
N GLN A 124 -10.30 -12.77 10.78
CA GLN A 124 -9.68 -12.00 9.68
C GLN A 124 -9.31 -12.89 8.49
N PHE A 125 -9.21 -14.21 8.71
CA PHE A 125 -8.88 -15.23 7.71
C PHE A 125 -10.12 -16.02 7.29
N SER A 126 -11.29 -15.41 7.39
CA SER A 126 -12.53 -16.00 6.92
C SER A 126 -12.79 -15.60 5.46
N THR A 127 -13.45 -16.49 4.75
CA THR A 127 -13.88 -16.30 3.37
C THR A 127 -15.30 -16.85 3.20
N SER A 128 -15.95 -16.55 2.09
CA SER A 128 -17.25 -17.13 1.77
C SER A 128 -17.10 -18.58 1.31
N LYS A 129 -18.04 -19.46 1.67
CA LYS A 129 -18.05 -20.85 1.21
C LYS A 129 -18.27 -20.98 -0.30
N ALA A 130 -19.05 -20.07 -0.86
CA ALA A 130 -19.31 -20.02 -2.30
C ALA A 130 -19.55 -18.59 -2.77
N TYR A 131 -19.32 -18.37 -4.05
CA TYR A 131 -19.51 -17.11 -4.74
C TYR A 131 -20.41 -17.32 -5.95
N GLU A 132 -21.45 -16.51 -6.10
CA GLU A 132 -22.18 -16.36 -7.35
C GLU A 132 -21.60 -15.19 -8.11
N VAL A 133 -21.07 -15.45 -9.29
CA VAL A 133 -20.41 -14.47 -10.12
C VAL A 133 -20.89 -14.56 -11.55
N THR A 134 -20.80 -13.46 -12.30
CA THR A 134 -20.82 -13.51 -13.77
C THR A 134 -19.40 -13.31 -14.28
N GLN A 135 -18.87 -14.29 -14.98
CA GLN A 135 -17.58 -14.22 -15.64
C GLN A 135 -17.73 -13.47 -16.96
N TYR A 136 -16.87 -12.48 -17.16
CA TYR A 136 -16.74 -11.75 -18.44
C TYR A 136 -15.39 -12.13 -19.03
N THR A 137 -15.39 -12.56 -20.29
CA THR A 137 -14.18 -12.95 -21.02
C THR A 137 -14.08 -12.29 -22.37
N SER A 138 -12.86 -11.93 -22.76
CA SER A 138 -12.56 -11.46 -24.13
C SER A 138 -11.09 -11.74 -24.46
N LYS A 139 -10.79 -11.90 -25.75
CA LYS A 139 -9.42 -11.89 -26.26
C LYS A 139 -8.82 -10.49 -26.33
N ASN A 140 -9.68 -9.45 -26.29
CA ASN A 140 -9.29 -8.05 -26.33
C ASN A 140 -9.46 -7.39 -24.95
N LYS A 141 -8.35 -6.96 -24.34
CA LYS A 141 -8.36 -6.31 -23.02
C LYS A 141 -9.16 -5.00 -23.03
N ALA A 142 -9.10 -4.23 -24.11
CA ALA A 142 -9.82 -2.95 -24.21
C ALA A 142 -11.33 -3.16 -24.26
N SER A 143 -11.81 -4.16 -25.04
CA SER A 143 -13.23 -4.52 -25.08
C SER A 143 -13.76 -4.95 -23.71
N LEU A 144 -12.97 -5.76 -22.97
CA LEU A 144 -13.34 -6.18 -21.63
C LEU A 144 -13.35 -5.00 -20.65
N ALA A 145 -12.35 -4.12 -20.70
CA ALA A 145 -12.30 -2.93 -19.85
C ALA A 145 -13.49 -1.98 -20.11
N ASN A 146 -13.87 -1.80 -21.36
CA ASN A 146 -15.06 -1.01 -21.73
C ASN A 146 -16.35 -1.64 -21.19
N ALA A 147 -16.50 -2.97 -21.29
CA ALA A 147 -17.66 -3.69 -20.76
C ALA A 147 -17.77 -3.61 -19.23
N ILE A 148 -16.63 -3.56 -18.50
CA ILE A 148 -16.58 -3.35 -17.06
C ILE A 148 -17.02 -1.93 -16.68
N ASN A 149 -16.53 -0.92 -17.42
CA ASN A 149 -16.84 0.48 -17.16
C ASN A 149 -18.25 0.87 -17.61
N ASN A 150 -18.79 0.20 -18.62
CA ASN A 150 -20.12 0.45 -19.14
C ASN A 150 -20.88 -0.88 -19.41
N PRO A 151 -21.42 -1.52 -18.37
CA PRO A 151 -22.07 -2.83 -18.48
C PRO A 151 -23.32 -2.87 -19.36
N MET A 152 -23.83 -1.70 -19.74
CA MET A 152 -24.99 -1.58 -20.64
C MET A 152 -24.62 -1.71 -22.12
N VAL A 153 -23.35 -1.44 -22.49
CA VAL A 153 -22.84 -1.49 -23.86
C VAL A 153 -21.74 -2.53 -23.93
N ILE A 154 -22.08 -3.73 -24.40
CA ILE A 154 -21.17 -4.86 -24.45
C ILE A 154 -20.79 -5.13 -25.89
N ALA A 155 -19.47 -5.13 -26.14
CA ALA A 155 -18.93 -5.51 -27.44
C ALA A 155 -19.22 -6.99 -27.75
N ALA A 156 -19.40 -7.33 -29.01
CA ALA A 156 -19.75 -8.68 -29.45
C ALA A 156 -18.67 -9.74 -29.14
N ASP A 157 -17.43 -9.31 -28.87
CA ASP A 157 -16.30 -10.16 -28.48
C ASP A 157 -16.17 -10.38 -26.96
N VAL A 158 -17.15 -9.89 -26.17
CA VAL A 158 -17.21 -10.12 -24.72
C VAL A 158 -18.29 -11.14 -24.39
N GLU A 159 -17.86 -12.30 -23.91
CA GLU A 159 -18.77 -13.36 -23.46
C GLU A 159 -19.07 -13.21 -21.96
N LYS A 160 -20.32 -13.56 -21.59
CA LYS A 160 -20.80 -13.56 -20.20
C LYS A 160 -21.27 -14.95 -19.81
N THR A 161 -20.74 -15.47 -18.71
CA THR A 161 -21.13 -16.78 -18.18
C THR A 161 -21.42 -16.67 -16.70
N PRO A 162 -22.64 -16.99 -16.23
CA PRO A 162 -22.93 -17.07 -14.82
C PRO A 162 -22.27 -18.33 -14.23
N LEU A 163 -21.60 -18.18 -13.07
CA LEU A 163 -20.90 -19.27 -12.41
C LEU A 163 -21.20 -19.24 -10.91
N LYS A 164 -21.26 -20.45 -10.31
CA LYS A 164 -21.24 -20.64 -8.86
C LYS A 164 -19.92 -21.33 -8.50
N LEU A 165 -19.07 -20.63 -7.74
CA LEU A 165 -17.73 -21.04 -7.41
C LEU A 165 -17.65 -21.42 -5.94
N GLY A 166 -17.39 -22.68 -5.64
CA GLY A 166 -17.11 -23.14 -4.28
C GLY A 166 -15.68 -22.81 -3.88
N VAL A 167 -15.46 -22.31 -2.68
CA VAL A 167 -14.13 -21.87 -2.22
C VAL A 167 -13.08 -22.98 -2.30
N GLN A 168 -13.46 -24.22 -2.03
CA GLN A 168 -12.54 -25.38 -2.04
C GLN A 168 -11.98 -25.72 -3.42
N SER A 169 -12.68 -25.31 -4.48
CA SER A 169 -12.24 -25.53 -5.87
C SER A 169 -11.37 -24.37 -6.42
N LEU A 170 -11.21 -23.31 -5.65
CA LEU A 170 -10.48 -22.12 -6.05
C LEU A 170 -9.04 -22.17 -5.55
N GLN A 171 -8.13 -21.70 -6.38
CA GLN A 171 -6.74 -21.44 -5.94
C GLN A 171 -6.70 -20.29 -4.91
N PRO A 172 -5.75 -20.29 -3.97
CA PRO A 172 -5.64 -19.28 -2.91
C PRO A 172 -5.72 -17.84 -3.40
N GLN A 173 -5.03 -17.51 -4.50
CA GLN A 173 -5.06 -16.17 -5.08
C GLN A 173 -6.46 -15.73 -5.50
N MET A 174 -7.25 -16.67 -6.08
CA MET A 174 -8.63 -16.39 -6.50
C MET A 174 -9.56 -16.28 -5.29
N GLN A 175 -9.33 -17.05 -4.23
CA GLN A 175 -10.08 -16.93 -2.97
C GLN A 175 -9.91 -15.54 -2.37
N PHE A 176 -8.67 -15.04 -2.28
CA PHE A 176 -8.40 -13.69 -1.79
C PHE A 176 -9.02 -12.63 -2.70
N LEU A 177 -8.84 -12.75 -4.01
CA LEU A 177 -9.39 -11.80 -4.98
C LEU A 177 -10.91 -11.66 -4.84
N LEU A 178 -11.64 -12.77 -4.79
CA LEU A 178 -13.10 -12.76 -4.66
C LEU A 178 -13.55 -12.29 -3.26
N ASN A 179 -12.79 -12.64 -2.22
CA ASN A 179 -13.12 -12.21 -0.87
C ASN A 179 -12.98 -10.68 -0.72
N ASP A 180 -11.95 -10.09 -1.30
CA ASP A 180 -11.69 -8.64 -1.24
C ASP A 180 -12.60 -7.83 -2.17
N THR A 181 -13.10 -8.44 -3.25
CA THR A 181 -14.01 -7.78 -4.20
C THR A 181 -15.37 -7.53 -3.53
N LYS A 182 -15.86 -6.30 -3.57
CA LYS A 182 -17.17 -5.93 -3.00
C LYS A 182 -18.31 -6.55 -3.82
N LEU A 183 -19.47 -6.73 -3.19
CA LEU A 183 -20.68 -7.13 -3.89
C LEU A 183 -21.05 -6.09 -4.96
N ASN A 184 -21.57 -6.58 -6.07
CA ASN A 184 -21.96 -5.78 -7.25
C ASN A 184 -20.80 -4.99 -7.86
N THR A 185 -19.58 -5.49 -7.74
CA THR A 185 -18.39 -4.93 -8.38
C THR A 185 -17.60 -5.99 -9.15
N PHE A 186 -16.75 -5.54 -10.06
CA PHE A 186 -15.86 -6.40 -10.83
C PHE A 186 -14.54 -6.62 -10.11
N THR A 187 -13.96 -7.81 -10.28
CA THR A 187 -12.54 -8.04 -9.96
C THR A 187 -11.66 -7.25 -10.94
N PRO A 188 -10.41 -6.96 -10.58
CA PRO A 188 -9.40 -6.58 -11.57
C PRO A 188 -9.35 -7.58 -12.73
N ILE A 189 -9.00 -7.10 -13.93
CA ILE A 189 -8.81 -7.96 -15.10
C ILE A 189 -7.56 -8.81 -14.90
N PHE A 190 -7.70 -10.11 -15.04
CA PHE A 190 -6.61 -11.08 -15.04
C PHE A 190 -6.62 -11.94 -16.30
N THR A 191 -5.59 -12.73 -16.53
CA THR A 191 -5.49 -13.62 -17.68
C THR A 191 -5.72 -15.07 -17.25
N ALA A 192 -6.64 -15.76 -17.92
CA ALA A 192 -6.88 -17.18 -17.79
C ALA A 192 -7.16 -17.79 -19.16
N ASN A 193 -6.63 -18.99 -19.44
CA ASN A 193 -6.84 -19.71 -20.70
C ASN A 193 -6.59 -18.86 -21.97
N LYS A 194 -5.55 -18.01 -21.94
CA LYS A 194 -5.18 -17.09 -23.03
C LYS A 194 -6.26 -16.04 -23.34
N GLN A 195 -7.16 -15.77 -22.42
CA GLN A 195 -8.16 -14.71 -22.49
C GLN A 195 -8.03 -13.77 -21.31
N PHE A 196 -8.52 -12.54 -21.46
CA PHE A 196 -8.72 -11.60 -20.36
C PHE A 196 -10.04 -11.92 -19.69
N VAL A 197 -10.03 -11.96 -18.36
CA VAL A 197 -11.18 -12.35 -17.53
C VAL A 197 -11.39 -11.32 -16.44
N SER A 198 -12.65 -11.03 -16.14
CA SER A 198 -13.06 -10.33 -14.91
C SER A 198 -14.35 -10.96 -14.39
N LEU A 199 -14.51 -11.00 -13.09
CA LEU A 199 -15.65 -11.60 -12.42
C LEU A 199 -16.49 -10.50 -11.75
N PHE A 200 -17.76 -10.43 -12.12
CA PHE A 200 -18.74 -9.59 -11.43
C PHE A 200 -19.32 -10.38 -10.25
N VAL A 201 -19.08 -9.92 -9.02
CA VAL A 201 -19.49 -10.64 -7.79
C VAL A 201 -20.92 -10.26 -7.44
N ILE A 202 -21.85 -11.22 -7.60
CA ILE A 202 -23.29 -11.00 -7.34
C ILE A 202 -23.61 -11.30 -5.89
N ARG A 203 -23.13 -12.46 -5.36
CA ARG A 203 -23.45 -12.94 -4.02
C ARG A 203 -22.26 -13.67 -3.42
N LYS A 204 -22.15 -13.56 -2.10
CA LYS A 204 -21.22 -14.33 -1.26
C LYS A 204 -22.05 -15.17 -0.29
N GLU A 205 -21.87 -16.49 -0.29
CA GLU A 205 -22.69 -17.42 0.49
C GLU A 205 -21.88 -18.08 1.62
N GLY A 206 -22.44 -18.04 2.81
CA GLY A 206 -21.86 -18.66 4.00
C GLY A 206 -20.49 -18.09 4.37
N THR A 207 -19.93 -18.60 5.47
CA THR A 207 -18.58 -18.21 5.92
C THR A 207 -17.81 -19.46 6.30
N THR A 208 -16.54 -19.52 5.93
CA THR A 208 -15.59 -20.56 6.36
C THR A 208 -14.25 -19.93 6.65
N SER A 209 -13.47 -20.51 7.55
CA SER A 209 -12.09 -20.07 7.77
C SER A 209 -11.19 -20.68 6.71
N LEU A 210 -10.26 -19.87 6.20
CA LEU A 210 -9.14 -20.38 5.40
C LEU A 210 -8.19 -21.13 6.35
N ASP A 211 -7.63 -22.25 5.93
CA ASP A 211 -6.64 -22.96 6.72
C ASP A 211 -5.34 -22.17 6.86
N PHE A 212 -4.55 -22.52 7.89
CA PHE A 212 -3.31 -21.84 8.22
C PHE A 212 -2.32 -21.84 7.04
N GLU A 213 -2.15 -22.97 6.35
CA GLU A 213 -1.19 -23.06 5.24
C GLU A 213 -1.56 -22.15 4.08
N THR A 214 -2.87 -22.00 3.81
CA THR A 214 -3.36 -21.06 2.77
C THR A 214 -3.01 -19.61 3.09
N VAL A 215 -3.06 -19.21 4.36
CA VAL A 215 -2.87 -17.82 4.79
C VAL A 215 -1.48 -17.53 5.37
N LYS A 216 -0.63 -18.52 5.52
CA LYS A 216 0.68 -18.46 6.16
C LYS A 216 1.58 -17.34 5.63
N ALA A 217 1.67 -17.21 4.30
CA ALA A 217 2.47 -16.14 3.69
C ALA A 217 1.91 -14.74 4.00
N LYS A 218 0.59 -14.60 4.01
CA LYS A 218 -0.07 -13.35 4.40
C LYS A 218 0.19 -13.04 5.88
N ILE A 219 0.03 -14.02 6.76
CA ILE A 219 0.30 -13.88 8.19
C ILE A 219 1.74 -13.43 8.43
N PHE A 220 2.69 -14.08 7.77
CA PHE A 220 4.11 -13.70 7.87
C PHE A 220 4.32 -12.22 7.50
N ASN A 221 3.79 -11.79 6.36
CA ASN A 221 3.92 -10.42 5.90
C ASN A 221 3.24 -9.41 6.84
N ASP A 222 2.03 -9.73 7.31
CA ASP A 222 1.28 -8.89 8.24
C ASP A 222 2.05 -8.74 9.58
N MET A 223 2.57 -9.84 10.11
CA MET A 223 3.36 -9.83 11.35
C MET A 223 4.68 -9.05 11.20
N MET A 224 5.40 -9.27 10.10
CA MET A 224 6.65 -8.54 9.85
C MET A 224 6.39 -7.04 9.66
N SER A 225 5.32 -6.66 8.97
CA SER A 225 4.89 -5.27 8.83
C SER A 225 4.51 -4.64 10.19
N LEU A 226 3.82 -5.38 11.06
CA LEU A 226 3.49 -4.91 12.41
C LEU A 226 4.75 -4.73 13.28
N ARG A 227 5.70 -5.68 13.21
CA ARG A 227 6.99 -5.58 13.92
C ARG A 227 7.80 -4.39 13.44
N GLU A 228 7.86 -4.18 12.12
CA GLU A 228 8.54 -3.03 11.52
C GLU A 228 7.93 -1.71 12.00
N LYS A 229 6.61 -1.56 11.90
CA LYS A 229 5.89 -0.35 12.35
C LYS A 229 6.14 -0.06 13.83
N LYS A 230 6.06 -1.10 14.67
CA LYS A 230 6.32 -0.95 16.09
C LYS A 230 7.76 -0.52 16.36
N TYR A 231 8.73 -1.20 15.74
CA TYR A 231 10.15 -0.88 15.91
C TYR A 231 10.47 0.56 15.49
N LEU A 232 9.95 1.00 14.34
CA LEU A 232 10.13 2.37 13.85
C LEU A 232 9.51 3.39 14.80
N LYS A 233 8.30 3.11 15.30
CA LYS A 233 7.66 3.97 16.31
C LYS A 233 8.53 4.09 17.55
N ASP A 234 8.95 2.97 18.12
CA ASP A 234 9.77 2.93 19.33
C ASP A 234 11.13 3.64 19.09
N TYR A 235 11.72 3.49 17.90
CA TYR A 235 12.95 4.17 17.50
C TYR A 235 12.79 5.69 17.52
N PHE A 236 11.77 6.23 16.84
CA PHE A 236 11.55 7.69 16.78
C PHE A 236 11.08 8.26 18.12
N GLU A 237 10.28 7.52 18.89
CA GLU A 237 9.94 7.94 20.26
C GLU A 237 11.20 8.04 21.15
N LYS A 238 12.11 7.07 21.06
CA LYS A 238 13.39 7.13 21.77
C LYS A 238 14.22 8.33 21.33
N GLN A 239 14.33 8.60 20.02
CA GLN A 239 15.01 9.79 19.51
C GLN A 239 14.42 11.08 20.10
N LYS A 240 13.08 11.17 20.16
CA LYS A 240 12.37 12.33 20.72
C LYS A 240 12.62 12.49 22.22
N LEU A 241 12.65 11.41 22.98
CA LEU A 241 12.90 11.42 24.43
C LEU A 241 14.34 11.81 24.77
N THR A 242 15.31 11.51 23.90
CA THR A 242 16.72 11.82 24.10
C THR A 242 17.16 13.13 23.46
N ALA A 243 16.31 13.75 22.63
CA ALA A 243 16.60 15.02 21.96
C ALA A 243 16.65 16.20 22.96
N ASP A 244 17.59 17.10 22.74
CA ASP A 244 17.64 18.39 23.45
C ASP A 244 16.65 19.37 22.81
N ILE A 245 15.44 19.42 23.39
CA ILE A 245 14.37 20.30 22.88
C ILE A 245 14.27 21.53 23.78
N LYS A 246 14.62 22.70 23.21
CA LYS A 246 14.55 24.00 23.89
C LYS A 246 13.49 24.89 23.24
N ILE A 247 12.53 25.35 24.03
CA ILE A 247 11.55 26.35 23.60
C ILE A 247 12.03 27.71 24.10
N VAL A 248 12.45 28.59 23.18
CA VAL A 248 12.81 29.98 23.46
C VAL A 248 11.56 30.82 23.17
N ARG A 249 11.11 31.53 24.18
CA ARG A 249 9.98 32.48 24.09
C ARG A 249 10.49 33.87 23.76
#